data_2f62e534d9743dd6cfa5829ef9793d97
#
_entry.id   2f62e534d9743dd6cfa5829ef9793d97
#
_cell.length_a   1.000
_cell.length_b   1.000
_cell.length_c   1.000
_cell.angle_alpha   90.00
_cell.angle_beta   90.00
_cell.angle_gamma   90.00
#
_symmetry.space_group_name_H-M   'P 1'
#
loop_
_entity.id
_entity.type
_entity.pdbx_description
1 polymer ?
#
loop_
_entity_poly.entity_id
_entity_poly.type
_entity_poly.pdbx_seq_one_letter_code
_entity_poly.pdbx_strand_id
1 'polypeptide(L)'
;MNCPGGMLVYKSQPRSYRDLPLRVGELGLVHRHEKSGQLHGLMRVRCFTQDDAHIFMTQDQITDEIKGVTRLINEVYSQFGFDYFVELSTRPEDSMGSDEDWEMATNGLRNALDEMGLKYIVNEGDGAFYGPKIDFHLRDSIGRTWQCGTIQL
;
A
#
# COMPACT_ATOMS: atom_id res chain seq x y z
N MET A 1 9.15 -9.97 -4.30
CA MET A 1 8.61 -8.60 -4.43
C MET A 1 8.77 -8.17 -5.88
N ASN A 2 7.73 -7.59 -6.47
CA ASN A 2 7.69 -7.20 -7.89
C ASN A 2 8.14 -5.75 -8.12
N CYS A 3 8.18 -4.93 -7.07
CA CYS A 3 8.56 -3.51 -7.15
C CYS A 3 9.85 -3.21 -7.92
N PRO A 4 10.99 -3.94 -7.72
CA PRO A 4 12.20 -3.69 -8.50
C PRO A 4 11.99 -3.91 -9.99
N GLY A 5 11.18 -4.92 -10.38
CA GLY A 5 10.81 -5.18 -11.77
C GLY A 5 9.98 -4.04 -12.36
N GLY A 6 8.96 -3.58 -11.64
CA GLY A 6 8.14 -2.43 -12.03
C GLY A 6 8.97 -1.16 -12.25
N MET A 7 9.93 -0.89 -11.36
CA MET A 7 10.86 0.25 -11.52
C MET A 7 11.76 0.11 -12.76
N LEU A 8 12.21 -1.09 -13.09
CA LEU A 8 12.99 -1.34 -14.31
C LEU A 8 12.13 -1.15 -15.56
N VAL A 9 10.88 -1.59 -15.55
CA VAL A 9 9.91 -1.34 -16.63
C VAL A 9 9.69 0.17 -16.80
N TYR A 10 9.49 0.91 -15.70
CA TYR A 10 9.38 2.36 -15.75
C TYR A 10 10.61 3.01 -16.39
N LYS A 11 11.82 2.57 -16.03
CA LYS A 11 13.10 3.10 -16.54
C LYS A 11 13.48 2.62 -17.94
N SER A 12 12.74 1.68 -18.53
CA SER A 12 13.08 1.07 -19.84
C SER A 12 13.00 2.04 -21.02
N GLN A 13 12.31 3.17 -20.84
CA GLN A 13 12.21 4.23 -21.83
C GLN A 13 12.18 5.60 -21.16
N PRO A 14 12.63 6.66 -21.86
CA PRO A 14 12.52 8.04 -21.36
C PRO A 14 11.06 8.40 -21.15
N ARG A 15 10.77 9.13 -20.06
CA ARG A 15 9.42 9.62 -19.73
C ARG A 15 9.47 11.10 -19.39
N SER A 16 8.41 11.79 -19.76
CA SER A 16 8.19 13.19 -19.41
C SER A 16 7.31 13.25 -18.14
N TYR A 17 7.40 14.36 -17.40
CA TYR A 17 6.46 14.65 -16.32
C TYR A 17 4.99 14.68 -16.80
N ARG A 18 4.77 14.90 -18.10
CA ARG A 18 3.43 14.88 -18.72
C ARG A 18 2.85 13.49 -18.89
N ASP A 19 3.69 12.44 -18.75
CA ASP A 19 3.28 11.05 -18.80
C ASP A 19 2.78 10.58 -17.41
N LEU A 20 2.92 11.42 -16.38
CA LEU A 20 2.53 11.13 -15.01
C LEU A 20 1.15 11.71 -14.66
N PRO A 21 0.35 11.04 -13.83
CA PRO A 21 0.67 9.78 -13.16
C PRO A 21 0.58 8.59 -14.12
N LEU A 22 1.56 7.70 -14.03
CA LEU A 22 1.55 6.42 -14.76
C LEU A 22 1.16 5.30 -13.81
N ARG A 23 0.07 4.62 -14.08
CA ARG A 23 -0.46 3.52 -13.29
C ARG A 23 -0.21 2.21 -14.03
N VAL A 24 0.51 1.31 -13.39
CA VAL A 24 0.87 -0.01 -13.95
C VAL A 24 0.35 -1.09 -13.00
N GLY A 25 -0.71 -1.78 -13.40
CA GLY A 25 -1.27 -2.90 -12.67
C GLY A 25 -0.74 -4.24 -13.16
N GLU A 26 -0.65 -5.21 -12.27
CA GLU A 26 -0.27 -6.58 -12.59
C GLU A 26 -1.00 -7.59 -11.68
N LEU A 27 -1.34 -8.75 -12.21
CA LEU A 27 -1.67 -9.92 -11.41
C LEU A 27 -0.35 -10.64 -11.10
N GLY A 28 0.35 -10.09 -10.09
CA GLY A 28 1.73 -10.41 -9.81
C GLY A 28 1.91 -11.71 -9.03
N LEU A 29 2.69 -12.65 -9.58
CA LEU A 29 3.11 -13.83 -8.82
C LEU A 29 4.23 -13.46 -7.86
N VAL A 30 3.96 -13.59 -6.56
CA VAL A 30 4.87 -13.19 -5.48
C VAL A 30 5.43 -14.41 -4.78
N HIS A 31 6.75 -14.41 -4.59
CA HIS A 31 7.44 -15.42 -3.79
C HIS A 31 8.04 -14.77 -2.53
N ARG A 32 7.81 -15.37 -1.40
CA ARG A 32 8.39 -14.95 -0.12
C ARG A 32 9.12 -16.10 0.54
N HIS A 33 10.28 -15.85 1.11
CA HIS A 33 11.01 -16.81 1.92
C HIS A 33 10.46 -16.83 3.34
N GLU A 34 9.30 -17.48 3.52
CA GLU A 34 8.72 -17.67 4.84
C GLU A 34 9.43 -18.83 5.57
N LYS A 35 9.75 -18.61 6.86
CA LYS A 35 10.28 -19.68 7.71
C LYS A 35 9.21 -20.76 7.89
N SER A 36 9.66 -22.01 7.97
CA SER A 36 8.78 -23.20 8.04
C SER A 36 7.71 -23.09 9.15
N GLY A 37 8.07 -22.63 10.35
CA GLY A 37 7.14 -22.47 11.46
C GLY A 37 6.13 -21.31 11.33
N GLN A 38 6.23 -20.48 10.30
CA GLN A 38 5.32 -19.36 10.06
C GLN A 38 4.22 -19.70 9.04
N LEU A 39 4.34 -20.80 8.33
CA LEU A 39 3.33 -21.20 7.33
C LEU A 39 2.01 -21.56 8.01
N HIS A 40 0.89 -21.05 7.45
CA HIS A 40 -0.43 -21.26 8.04
C HIS A 40 -1.50 -21.41 6.97
N GLY A 41 -1.85 -22.64 6.63
CA GLY A 41 -2.89 -22.99 5.67
C GLY A 41 -2.75 -22.22 4.36
N LEU A 42 -3.83 -21.59 3.91
CA LEU A 42 -3.83 -20.70 2.75
C LEU A 42 -3.51 -19.23 3.11
N MET A 43 -3.43 -18.89 4.40
CA MET A 43 -3.29 -17.52 4.85
C MET A 43 -1.83 -17.04 4.86
N ARG A 44 -0.86 -17.95 5.03
CA ARG A 44 0.55 -17.62 4.97
C ARG A 44 1.31 -18.67 4.20
N VAL A 45 1.64 -18.35 2.97
CA VAL A 45 2.25 -19.23 1.99
C VAL A 45 3.50 -18.61 1.37
N ARG A 46 4.31 -19.42 0.72
CA ARG A 46 5.56 -18.98 0.06
C ARG A 46 5.36 -18.46 -1.37
N CYS A 47 4.21 -18.74 -1.96
CA CYS A 47 3.88 -18.31 -3.31
C CYS A 47 2.38 -17.97 -3.38
N PHE A 48 2.06 -16.80 -3.89
CA PHE A 48 0.69 -16.31 -4.03
C PHE A 48 0.60 -15.26 -5.13
N THR A 49 -0.61 -14.98 -5.59
CA THR A 49 -0.86 -13.93 -6.58
C THR A 49 -1.43 -12.71 -5.87
N GLN A 50 -0.92 -11.53 -6.21
CA GLN A 50 -1.48 -10.25 -5.80
C GLN A 50 -2.11 -9.54 -6.99
N ASP A 51 -3.22 -8.86 -6.75
CA ASP A 51 -3.65 -7.73 -7.56
C ASP A 51 -2.84 -6.53 -7.07
N ASP A 52 -1.80 -6.20 -7.83
CA ASP A 52 -0.78 -5.23 -7.45
C ASP A 52 -0.70 -4.10 -8.46
N ALA A 53 -0.30 -2.93 -8.01
CA ALA A 53 -0.10 -1.78 -8.89
C ALA A 53 1.05 -0.91 -8.40
N HIS A 54 1.80 -0.38 -9.36
CA HIS A 54 2.82 0.63 -9.14
C HIS A 54 2.39 1.93 -9.80
N ILE A 55 2.27 3.00 -9.03
CA ILE A 55 1.87 4.32 -9.51
C ILE A 55 3.10 5.23 -9.43
N PHE A 56 3.55 5.67 -10.59
CA PHE A 56 4.64 6.65 -10.71
C PHE A 56 4.01 8.03 -10.88
N MET A 57 4.35 8.95 -9.98
CA MET A 57 3.69 10.26 -9.89
C MET A 57 4.65 11.34 -9.40
N THR A 58 4.26 12.60 -9.57
CA THR A 58 4.92 13.74 -8.95
C THR A 58 4.36 13.98 -7.54
N GLN A 59 5.08 14.75 -6.72
CA GLN A 59 4.68 15.00 -5.33
C GLN A 59 3.30 15.65 -5.21
N ASP A 60 2.98 16.56 -6.11
CA ASP A 60 1.68 17.25 -6.16
C ASP A 60 0.50 16.33 -6.52
N GLN A 61 0.77 15.17 -7.10
CA GLN A 61 -0.24 14.17 -7.48
C GLN A 61 -0.52 13.15 -6.37
N ILE A 62 0.31 13.08 -5.33
CA ILE A 62 0.24 12.03 -4.29
C ILE A 62 -1.15 11.94 -3.68
N THR A 63 -1.67 13.03 -3.15
CA THR A 63 -2.95 13.05 -2.43
C THR A 63 -4.10 12.54 -3.31
N ASP A 64 -4.16 12.95 -4.57
CA ASP A 64 -5.24 12.56 -5.47
C ASP A 64 -5.12 11.08 -5.91
N GLU A 65 -3.90 10.59 -6.14
CA GLU A 65 -3.68 9.18 -6.45
C GLU A 65 -4.04 8.27 -5.27
N ILE A 66 -3.64 8.63 -4.06
CA ILE A 66 -4.01 7.88 -2.84
C ILE A 66 -5.54 7.86 -2.65
N LYS A 67 -6.22 8.99 -2.86
CA LYS A 67 -7.70 9.03 -2.84
C LYS A 67 -8.31 8.13 -3.90
N GLY A 68 -7.73 8.10 -5.09
CA GLY A 68 -8.18 7.23 -6.19
C GLY A 68 -8.10 5.74 -5.81
N VAL A 69 -6.95 5.30 -5.29
CA VAL A 69 -6.76 3.91 -4.84
C VAL A 69 -7.67 3.57 -3.67
N THR A 70 -7.82 4.48 -2.71
CA THR A 70 -8.70 4.28 -1.55
C THR A 70 -10.16 4.11 -1.96
N ARG A 71 -10.64 4.88 -2.96
CA ARG A 71 -12.00 4.71 -3.52
C ARG A 71 -12.17 3.35 -4.17
N LEU A 72 -11.18 2.89 -4.95
CA LEU A 72 -11.18 1.57 -5.58
C LEU A 72 -11.26 0.46 -4.53
N ILE A 73 -10.44 0.52 -3.48
CA ILE A 73 -10.48 -0.45 -2.39
C ILE A 73 -11.85 -0.48 -1.73
N ASN A 74 -12.42 0.69 -1.42
CA ASN A 74 -13.75 0.79 -0.83
C ASN A 74 -14.83 0.21 -1.74
N GLU A 75 -14.77 0.48 -3.05
CA GLU A 75 -15.69 -0.08 -4.02
C GLU A 75 -15.63 -1.62 -4.05
N VAL A 76 -14.42 -2.18 -4.13
CA VAL A 76 -14.20 -3.63 -4.14
C VAL A 76 -14.72 -4.27 -2.85
N TYR A 77 -14.34 -3.73 -1.68
CA TYR A 77 -14.76 -4.31 -0.41
C TYR A 77 -16.28 -4.23 -0.20
N SER A 78 -16.92 -3.16 -0.67
CA SER A 78 -18.37 -2.98 -0.63
C SER A 78 -19.12 -4.07 -1.41
N GLN A 79 -18.58 -4.52 -2.55
CA GLN A 79 -19.20 -5.58 -3.35
C GLN A 79 -19.26 -6.91 -2.58
N PHE A 80 -18.33 -7.15 -1.66
CA PHE A 80 -18.30 -8.34 -0.81
C PHE A 80 -19.00 -8.14 0.54
N GLY A 81 -19.46 -6.93 0.84
CA GLY A 81 -20.09 -6.60 2.12
C GLY A 81 -19.12 -6.67 3.30
N PHE A 82 -17.84 -6.40 3.07
CA PHE A 82 -16.83 -6.41 4.13
C PHE A 82 -16.82 -5.11 4.93
N ASP A 83 -16.82 -5.24 6.26
CA ASP A 83 -16.44 -4.16 7.16
C ASP A 83 -14.92 -4.13 7.30
N TYR A 84 -14.36 -2.93 7.25
CA TYR A 84 -12.94 -2.73 7.42
C TYR A 84 -12.63 -1.50 8.27
N PHE A 85 -11.42 -1.46 8.81
CA PHE A 85 -10.85 -0.28 9.43
C PHE A 85 -9.47 0.03 8.82
N VAL A 86 -9.03 1.26 9.00
CA VAL A 86 -7.84 1.79 8.34
C VAL A 86 -6.79 2.12 9.39
N GLU A 87 -5.55 1.75 9.13
CA GLU A 87 -4.38 2.15 9.91
C GLU A 87 -3.40 2.94 9.03
N LEU A 88 -2.87 4.03 9.59
CA LEU A 88 -1.76 4.78 9.02
C LEU A 88 -0.50 4.41 9.79
N SER A 89 0.37 3.63 9.17
CA SER A 89 1.63 3.18 9.77
C SER A 89 2.76 4.12 9.41
N THR A 90 3.43 4.64 10.44
CA THR A 90 4.49 5.65 10.31
C THR A 90 5.88 5.03 10.39
N ARG A 91 6.92 5.87 10.38
CA ARG A 91 8.32 5.50 10.29
C ARG A 91 8.77 4.56 11.40
N PRO A 92 9.35 3.37 11.08
CA PRO A 92 10.01 2.52 12.06
C PRO A 92 11.40 3.04 12.42
N GLU A 93 11.94 2.56 13.55
CA GLU A 93 13.28 2.92 14.02
C GLU A 93 14.38 2.57 13.00
N ASP A 94 14.29 1.37 12.41
CA ASP A 94 15.21 0.90 11.35
C ASP A 94 14.60 1.19 9.97
N SER A 95 14.91 2.37 9.43
CA SER A 95 14.35 2.85 8.17
C SER A 95 15.38 3.54 7.30
N MET A 96 15.13 3.58 5.99
CA MET A 96 15.94 4.32 5.01
C MET A 96 15.24 5.61 4.58
N GLY A 97 15.98 6.54 3.99
CA GLY A 97 15.46 7.83 3.53
C GLY A 97 15.67 8.96 4.54
N SER A 98 15.49 10.19 4.10
CA SER A 98 15.62 11.39 4.94
C SER A 98 14.38 11.63 5.79
N ASP A 99 14.51 12.49 6.80
CA ASP A 99 13.37 12.90 7.64
C ASP A 99 12.33 13.65 6.81
N GLU A 100 12.79 14.48 5.88
CA GLU A 100 11.95 15.27 4.99
C GLU A 100 11.12 14.37 4.05
N ASP A 101 11.72 13.31 3.50
CA ASP A 101 11.01 12.35 2.63
C ASP A 101 9.91 11.62 3.43
N TRP A 102 10.23 11.20 4.65
CA TRP A 102 9.27 10.54 5.52
C TRP A 102 8.12 11.44 5.94
N GLU A 103 8.43 12.70 6.28
CA GLU A 103 7.41 13.69 6.64
C GLU A 103 6.49 13.98 5.44
N MET A 104 7.05 14.22 4.28
CA MET A 104 6.32 14.47 3.04
C MET A 104 5.41 13.29 2.69
N ALA A 105 5.93 12.07 2.69
CA ALA A 105 5.18 10.87 2.37
C ALA A 105 4.06 10.60 3.39
N THR A 106 4.37 10.69 4.70
CA THR A 106 3.38 10.49 5.75
C THR A 106 2.26 11.52 5.69
N ASN A 107 2.60 12.79 5.44
CA ASN A 107 1.61 13.85 5.29
C ASN A 107 0.75 13.67 4.03
N GLY A 108 1.34 13.17 2.94
CA GLY A 108 0.59 12.84 1.72
C GLY A 108 -0.49 11.78 1.96
N LEU A 109 -0.15 10.72 2.68
CA LEU A 109 -1.12 9.68 3.08
C LEU A 109 -2.17 10.22 4.04
N ARG A 110 -1.74 10.98 5.07
CA ARG A 110 -2.64 11.58 6.06
C ARG A 110 -3.64 12.53 5.43
N ASN A 111 -3.17 13.45 4.59
CA ASN A 111 -4.02 14.42 3.92
C ASN A 111 -5.10 13.73 3.06
N ALA A 112 -4.74 12.64 2.35
CA ALA A 112 -5.71 11.90 1.57
C ALA A 112 -6.82 11.29 2.44
N LEU A 113 -6.46 10.68 3.59
CA LEU A 113 -7.44 10.11 4.52
C LEU A 113 -8.33 11.19 5.15
N ASP A 114 -7.75 12.31 5.57
CA ASP A 114 -8.47 13.43 6.19
C ASP A 114 -9.44 14.09 5.21
N GLU A 115 -9.01 14.35 3.97
CA GLU A 115 -9.85 14.93 2.92
C GLU A 115 -11.02 14.00 2.50
N MET A 116 -10.84 12.69 2.65
CA MET A 116 -11.90 11.71 2.42
C MET A 116 -12.82 11.53 3.63
N GLY A 117 -12.50 12.14 4.78
CA GLY A 117 -13.23 12.00 6.03
C GLY A 117 -13.19 10.59 6.61
N LEU A 118 -12.16 9.81 6.28
CA LEU A 118 -12.00 8.45 6.78
C LEU A 118 -11.45 8.47 8.22
N LYS A 119 -12.03 7.61 9.05
CA LYS A 119 -11.49 7.36 10.39
C LYS A 119 -10.34 6.36 10.28
N TYR A 120 -9.22 6.67 10.88
CA TYR A 120 -8.06 5.78 10.90
C TYR A 120 -7.36 5.81 12.25
N ILE A 121 -6.58 4.78 12.51
CA ILE A 121 -5.72 4.65 13.69
C ILE A 121 -4.29 4.94 13.24
N VAL A 122 -3.55 5.73 13.99
CA VAL A 122 -2.11 5.90 13.73
C VAL A 122 -1.36 4.79 14.45
N ASN A 123 -0.63 3.99 13.68
CA ASN A 123 0.22 2.91 14.17
C ASN A 123 1.69 3.37 14.04
N GLU A 124 2.23 3.91 15.12
CA GLU A 124 3.57 4.47 15.11
C GLU A 124 4.63 3.38 15.01
N GLY A 125 5.58 3.56 14.09
CA GLY A 125 6.70 2.65 13.92
C GLY A 125 6.42 1.38 13.13
N ASP A 126 5.23 1.18 12.60
CA ASP A 126 4.85 -0.02 11.85
C ASP A 126 4.90 0.15 10.32
N GLY A 127 5.44 1.25 9.83
CA GLY A 127 5.70 1.47 8.42
C GLY A 127 6.68 0.45 7.83
N ALA A 128 6.74 0.37 6.52
CA ALA A 128 7.81 -0.38 5.88
C ALA A 128 9.15 0.35 6.08
N PHE A 129 10.27 -0.38 6.04
CA PHE A 129 11.58 0.25 6.22
C PHE A 129 11.90 1.34 5.17
N TYR A 130 11.17 1.35 4.06
CA TYR A 130 11.36 2.27 2.93
C TYR A 130 10.27 3.33 2.78
N GLY A 131 9.16 3.25 3.53
CA GLY A 131 8.10 4.25 3.45
C GLY A 131 6.88 3.98 4.35
N PRO A 132 6.07 5.01 4.58
CA PRO A 132 4.82 4.86 5.33
C PRO A 132 3.77 4.10 4.52
N LYS A 133 2.75 3.60 5.21
CA LYS A 133 1.70 2.82 4.56
C LYS A 133 0.32 3.09 5.18
N ILE A 134 -0.71 2.90 4.36
CA ILE A 134 -2.09 2.76 4.81
C ILE A 134 -2.45 1.28 4.70
N ASP A 135 -2.85 0.67 5.80
CA ASP A 135 -3.29 -0.72 5.87
C ASP A 135 -4.81 -0.78 6.03
N PHE A 136 -5.43 -1.64 5.23
CA PHE A 136 -6.86 -1.92 5.29
C PHE A 136 -7.08 -3.29 5.91
N HIS A 137 -7.71 -3.31 7.06
CA HIS A 137 -7.95 -4.52 7.84
C HIS A 137 -9.41 -4.94 7.75
N LEU A 138 -9.64 -6.13 7.21
CA LEU A 138 -10.96 -6.76 7.13
C LEU A 138 -11.24 -7.57 8.39
N ARG A 139 -12.52 -7.65 8.77
CA ARG A 139 -12.99 -8.56 9.82
C ARG A 139 -13.70 -9.75 9.21
N ASP A 140 -13.32 -10.94 9.64
CA ASP A 140 -14.03 -12.15 9.27
C ASP A 140 -15.29 -12.38 10.13
N SER A 141 -16.08 -13.40 9.75
CA SER A 141 -17.36 -13.71 10.40
C SER A 141 -17.25 -14.10 11.88
N ILE A 142 -16.06 -14.43 12.37
CA ILE A 142 -15.79 -14.77 13.76
C ILE A 142 -15.01 -13.67 14.50
N GLY A 143 -14.88 -12.49 13.88
CA GLY A 143 -14.29 -11.29 14.48
C GLY A 143 -12.78 -11.20 14.41
N ARG A 144 -12.08 -12.09 13.68
CA ARG A 144 -10.63 -11.99 13.48
C ARG A 144 -10.33 -10.91 12.43
N THR A 145 -9.20 -10.26 12.60
CA THR A 145 -8.73 -9.19 11.72
C THR A 145 -7.66 -9.69 10.78
N TRP A 146 -7.77 -9.29 9.50
CA TRP A 146 -6.85 -9.64 8.43
C TRP A 146 -6.44 -8.41 7.63
N GLN A 147 -5.15 -8.16 7.52
CA GLN A 147 -4.64 -7.13 6.61
C GLN A 147 -4.76 -7.65 5.17
N CYS A 148 -5.53 -6.97 4.34
CA CYS A 148 -5.80 -7.41 2.96
C CYS A 148 -5.31 -6.41 1.92
N GLY A 149 -5.63 -5.13 2.07
CA GLY A 149 -5.16 -4.08 1.18
C GLY A 149 -4.10 -3.22 1.84
N THR A 150 -3.15 -2.73 1.06
CA THR A 150 -2.12 -1.81 1.54
C THR A 150 -1.80 -0.79 0.45
N ILE A 151 -1.67 0.48 0.84
CA ILE A 151 -1.11 1.55 0.00
C ILE A 151 0.22 1.93 0.64
N GLN A 152 1.31 1.82 -0.09
CA GLN A 152 2.67 2.16 0.35
C GLN A 152 3.20 3.31 -0.49
N LEU A 153 3.84 4.28 0.16
CA LEU A 153 4.41 5.45 -0.51
C LEU A 153 5.92 5.55 -0.23
#